data_c13bd1abe4fca2475463f7a9b993ddcd
#
_entry.id   c13bd1abe4fca2475463f7a9b993ddcd
#
_cell.length_a   1.000
_cell.length_b   1.000
_cell.length_c   1.000
_cell.angle_alpha   90.00
_cell.angle_beta   90.00
_cell.angle_gamma   90.00
#
_symmetry.space_group_name_H-M   'P 1'
#
loop_
_entity.id
_entity.type
_entity.pdbx_description
1 polymer ?
#
loop_
_entity_poly.entity_id
_entity_poly.type
_entity_poly.pdbx_seq_one_letter_code
_entity_poly.pdbx_strand_id
1 'polypeptide(L)'
;MSLIRATTLAIALVAPLALPGAANAAELKLEADLGQTVLSTSKPGSVYLRLNLKSLSAATSERRTPVNVAIVIDRSGSMQGERIAAAKEGARVALKRLSSDDTVSLVSYNHDVDVMSPAAPLRNSREKLLEAIDTLKADGTTGLYAGVKEGGRQVEEFVSDNNINRVVLLSDGLANVGPSTPGELAELGRKLASKGISVSTIGLGLDYNEDLMQRLAAASDGNHVFVERPSDLAEILDREFGDALSVSARDITIIIECKLGFKPTRILGRDGSIDGDKVTLKLNQLQVDHERYVVVELQAPEGRG
;
A
#
# COMPACT_ATOMS: atom_id res chain seq x y z
N MET A 1 -14.60 -22.77 -38.41
CA MET A 1 -14.25 -22.23 -37.08
C MET A 1 -12.82 -21.76 -37.17
N SER A 2 -12.58 -20.46 -37.36
CA SER A 2 -11.24 -19.89 -37.41
C SER A 2 -10.80 -19.56 -35.97
N LEU A 3 -9.70 -20.14 -35.52
CA LEU A 3 -9.10 -19.92 -34.21
C LEU A 3 -7.95 -18.93 -34.39
N ILE A 4 -8.04 -17.77 -33.76
CA ILE A 4 -6.90 -16.84 -33.69
C ILE A 4 -6.08 -17.23 -32.45
N ARG A 5 -4.83 -17.67 -32.67
CA ARG A 5 -3.85 -17.78 -31.57
C ARG A 5 -3.33 -16.39 -31.25
N ALA A 6 -3.61 -15.89 -30.05
CA ALA A 6 -3.04 -14.66 -29.53
C ALA A 6 -1.56 -14.90 -29.16
N THR A 7 -0.64 -14.81 -30.14
CA THR A 7 0.75 -15.23 -29.93
C THR A 7 1.70 -14.09 -29.63
N THR A 8 1.28 -12.82 -29.62
CA THR A 8 2.20 -11.72 -29.28
C THR A 8 1.43 -10.51 -28.76
N LEU A 9 1.37 -10.35 -27.48
CA LEU A 9 1.05 -9.07 -26.84
C LEU A 9 2.37 -8.33 -26.63
N ALA A 10 2.59 -7.22 -27.33
CA ALA A 10 3.79 -6.42 -27.12
C ALA A 10 3.60 -5.58 -25.86
N ILE A 11 4.30 -5.92 -24.80
CA ILE A 11 4.35 -5.16 -23.54
C ILE A 11 5.66 -4.38 -23.55
N ALA A 12 5.58 -3.05 -23.55
CA ALA A 12 6.75 -2.20 -23.37
C ALA A 12 6.82 -1.75 -21.91
N LEU A 13 7.85 -2.18 -21.19
CA LEU A 13 8.21 -1.63 -19.89
C LEU A 13 9.05 -0.37 -20.14
N VAL A 14 8.52 0.80 -19.87
CA VAL A 14 9.31 2.04 -19.85
C VAL A 14 9.83 2.22 -18.43
N ALA A 15 11.07 1.78 -18.19
CA ALA A 15 11.79 2.18 -17.00
C ALA A 15 12.19 3.66 -17.14
N PRO A 16 12.19 4.47 -16.07
CA PRO A 16 12.74 5.81 -16.14
C PRO A 16 14.20 5.73 -16.59
N LEU A 17 14.60 6.60 -17.52
CA LEU A 17 15.99 6.72 -17.93
C LEU A 17 16.83 7.05 -16.70
N ALA A 18 17.61 6.10 -16.22
CA ALA A 18 18.56 6.33 -15.14
C ALA A 18 19.63 7.30 -15.67
N LEU A 19 19.75 8.45 -15.03
CA LEU A 19 20.87 9.35 -15.23
C LEU A 19 22.18 8.64 -14.83
N PRO A 20 23.30 8.89 -15.51
CA PRO A 20 24.57 8.23 -15.20
C PRO A 20 25.03 8.61 -13.79
N GLY A 21 25.05 7.62 -12.90
CA GLY A 21 25.34 7.73 -11.44
C GLY A 21 24.48 6.82 -10.57
N ALA A 22 23.53 6.08 -11.17
CA ALA A 22 22.66 5.19 -10.41
C ALA A 22 23.43 3.97 -9.91
N ALA A 23 23.52 3.86 -8.60
CA ALA A 23 23.78 2.60 -7.90
C ALA A 23 22.80 1.52 -8.43
N ASN A 24 23.27 0.28 -8.50
CA ASN A 24 22.61 -0.90 -9.03
C ASN A 24 21.08 -0.84 -8.91
N ALA A 25 20.40 -0.74 -10.06
CA ALA A 25 18.95 -0.81 -10.12
C ALA A 25 18.48 -2.19 -9.64
N ALA A 26 17.42 -2.22 -8.85
CA ALA A 26 16.80 -3.48 -8.47
C ALA A 26 16.36 -4.24 -9.72
N GLU A 27 16.60 -5.54 -9.74
CA GLU A 27 16.12 -6.39 -10.83
C GLU A 27 14.63 -6.63 -10.66
N LEU A 28 13.85 -6.14 -11.64
CA LEU A 28 12.41 -6.30 -11.67
C LEU A 28 12.02 -7.31 -12.75
N LYS A 29 11.19 -8.27 -12.38
CA LYS A 29 10.60 -9.25 -13.30
C LYS A 29 9.15 -8.87 -13.54
N LEU A 30 8.78 -8.70 -14.83
CA LEU A 30 7.42 -8.52 -15.27
C LEU A 30 6.97 -9.78 -16.02
N GLU A 31 5.90 -10.39 -15.54
CA GLU A 31 5.23 -11.50 -16.20
C GLU A 31 3.85 -11.07 -16.66
N ALA A 32 3.42 -11.55 -17.82
CA ALA A 32 2.11 -11.23 -18.38
C ALA A 32 1.43 -12.50 -18.87
N ASP A 33 0.21 -12.72 -18.38
CA ASP A 33 -0.59 -13.87 -18.72
C ASP A 33 -1.97 -13.43 -19.21
N LEU A 34 -2.47 -14.06 -20.28
CA LEU A 34 -3.86 -13.96 -20.69
C LEU A 34 -4.67 -15.09 -20.07
N GLY A 35 -5.80 -14.74 -19.44
CA GLY A 35 -6.71 -15.72 -18.84
C GLY A 35 -7.32 -16.71 -19.83
N GLN A 36 -7.31 -16.37 -21.14
CA GLN A 36 -7.71 -17.25 -22.23
C GLN A 36 -6.73 -17.10 -23.41
N THR A 37 -6.16 -18.22 -23.82
CA THR A 37 -5.22 -18.28 -24.95
C THR A 37 -5.91 -18.56 -26.28
N VAL A 38 -7.18 -18.96 -26.25
CA VAL A 38 -8.01 -19.27 -27.42
C VAL A 38 -9.29 -18.49 -27.36
N LEU A 39 -9.56 -17.70 -28.35
CA LEU A 39 -10.75 -16.83 -28.44
C LEU A 39 -11.68 -17.30 -29.54
N SER A 40 -12.98 -17.22 -29.27
CA SER A 40 -14.01 -17.44 -30.30
C SER A 40 -14.09 -16.23 -31.21
N THR A 41 -14.05 -16.46 -32.52
CA THR A 41 -14.22 -15.38 -33.51
C THR A 41 -15.69 -15.01 -33.75
N SER A 42 -16.63 -15.81 -33.25
CA SER A 42 -18.05 -15.61 -33.50
C SER A 42 -18.75 -14.68 -32.51
N LYS A 43 -18.14 -14.38 -31.39
CA LYS A 43 -18.65 -13.41 -30.41
C LYS A 43 -17.48 -12.66 -29.74
N PRO A 44 -17.51 -11.31 -29.76
CA PRO A 44 -16.58 -10.52 -28.97
C PRO A 44 -16.72 -10.92 -27.50
N GLY A 45 -15.62 -11.27 -26.88
CA GLY A 45 -15.60 -11.68 -25.47
C GLY A 45 -14.61 -10.84 -24.68
N SER A 46 -14.83 -10.72 -23.38
CA SER A 46 -13.86 -10.15 -22.47
C SER A 46 -12.72 -11.15 -22.21
N VAL A 47 -11.51 -10.65 -22.22
CA VAL A 47 -10.27 -11.38 -21.86
C VAL A 47 -9.58 -10.62 -20.76
N TYR A 48 -9.02 -11.33 -19.81
CA TYR A 48 -8.31 -10.74 -18.70
C TYR A 48 -6.79 -10.88 -18.90
N LEU A 49 -6.10 -9.75 -18.99
CA LEU A 49 -4.65 -9.68 -18.94
C LEU A 49 -4.24 -9.53 -17.47
N ARG A 50 -3.48 -10.50 -16.97
CA ARG A 50 -2.83 -10.41 -15.66
C ARG A 50 -1.37 -10.05 -15.85
N LEU A 51 -0.93 -8.98 -15.20
CA LEU A 51 0.47 -8.62 -15.04
C LEU A 51 0.90 -8.95 -13.62
N ASN A 52 2.06 -9.58 -13.49
CA ASN A 52 2.72 -9.82 -12.22
C ASN A 52 4.08 -9.13 -12.24
N LEU A 53 4.27 -8.17 -11.36
CA LEU A 53 5.53 -7.48 -11.14
C LEU A 53 6.16 -7.99 -9.84
N LYS A 54 7.37 -8.52 -9.95
CA LYS A 54 8.13 -9.07 -8.83
C LYS A 54 9.51 -8.43 -8.76
N SER A 55 9.95 -8.14 -7.55
CA SER A 55 11.35 -7.80 -7.30
C SER A 55 12.16 -9.08 -7.06
N LEU A 56 13.29 -9.21 -7.73
CA LEU A 56 14.20 -10.36 -7.61
C LEU A 56 15.37 -10.09 -6.67
N SER A 57 15.65 -8.83 -6.35
CA SER A 57 16.75 -8.46 -5.46
C SER A 57 16.50 -7.12 -4.77
N ALA A 58 17.05 -6.97 -3.58
CA ALA A 58 17.21 -5.64 -3.00
C ALA A 58 18.12 -4.81 -3.89
N ALA A 59 17.81 -3.54 -4.10
CA ALA A 59 18.81 -2.61 -4.62
C ALA A 59 20.03 -2.67 -3.67
N THR A 60 21.18 -3.01 -4.21
CA THR A 60 22.43 -3.05 -3.43
C THR A 60 22.88 -1.60 -3.15
N SER A 61 22.14 -0.91 -2.30
CA SER A 61 22.56 0.39 -1.77
C SER A 61 23.31 0.14 -0.49
N GLU A 62 24.52 0.67 -0.38
CA GLU A 62 25.29 0.66 0.87
C GLU A 62 24.58 1.40 2.01
N ARG A 63 23.57 2.20 1.71
CA ARG A 63 22.76 2.94 2.68
C ARG A 63 21.30 2.57 2.55
N ARG A 64 20.70 2.15 3.66
CA ARG A 64 19.27 1.93 3.81
C ARG A 64 18.51 3.22 3.47
N THR A 65 17.41 3.09 2.72
CA THR A 65 16.48 4.20 2.48
C THR A 65 15.86 4.67 3.80
N PRO A 66 15.93 5.96 4.15
CA PRO A 66 15.27 6.48 5.35
C PRO A 66 13.75 6.31 5.29
N VAL A 67 13.14 6.13 6.45
CA VAL A 67 11.69 5.99 6.58
C VAL A 67 11.11 7.24 7.24
N ASN A 68 10.00 7.69 6.71
CA ASN A 68 9.14 8.71 7.28
C ASN A 68 7.79 8.07 7.55
N VAL A 69 7.47 7.80 8.81
CA VAL A 69 6.31 6.97 9.20
C VAL A 69 5.47 7.62 10.27
N ALA A 70 4.15 7.55 10.10
CA ALA A 70 3.18 7.81 11.15
C ALA A 70 2.61 6.46 11.65
N ILE A 71 2.77 6.18 12.93
CA ILE A 71 2.09 5.09 13.62
C ILE A 71 0.75 5.64 14.12
N VAL A 72 -0.35 5.11 13.60
CA VAL A 72 -1.72 5.55 13.90
C VAL A 72 -2.44 4.43 14.65
N ILE A 73 -2.77 4.68 15.91
CA ILE A 73 -3.32 3.66 16.81
C ILE A 73 -4.75 4.01 17.18
N ASP A 74 -5.65 3.07 16.93
CA ASP A 74 -6.99 3.07 17.46
C ASP A 74 -6.93 2.93 18.98
N ARG A 75 -7.58 3.87 19.68
CA ARG A 75 -7.78 3.80 21.13
C ARG A 75 -9.26 3.83 21.50
N SER A 76 -10.13 3.37 20.61
CA SER A 76 -11.56 3.23 20.88
C SER A 76 -11.83 2.21 21.99
N GLY A 77 -13.07 2.21 22.51
CA GLY A 77 -13.44 1.35 23.63
C GLY A 77 -13.24 -0.14 23.40
N SER A 78 -13.35 -0.61 22.15
CA SER A 78 -13.10 -2.01 21.76
C SER A 78 -11.64 -2.43 21.97
N MET A 79 -10.71 -1.48 21.94
CA MET A 79 -9.29 -1.73 22.17
C MET A 79 -8.92 -1.98 23.64
N GLN A 80 -9.86 -1.94 24.58
CA GLN A 80 -9.55 -2.16 26.01
C GLN A 80 -8.91 -3.53 26.29
N GLY A 81 -8.12 -3.60 27.35
CA GLY A 81 -7.50 -4.83 27.85
C GLY A 81 -6.29 -5.24 27.03
N GLU A 82 -6.29 -6.47 26.53
CA GLU A 82 -5.14 -7.07 25.82
C GLU A 82 -4.82 -6.38 24.50
N ARG A 83 -5.82 -5.84 23.78
CA ARG A 83 -5.65 -5.21 22.48
C ARG A 83 -4.80 -3.95 22.58
N ILE A 84 -5.13 -3.03 23.50
CA ILE A 84 -4.32 -1.80 23.68
C ILE A 84 -2.92 -2.12 24.25
N ALA A 85 -2.81 -3.14 25.09
CA ALA A 85 -1.51 -3.59 25.60
C ALA A 85 -0.64 -4.15 24.48
N ALA A 86 -1.20 -4.96 23.59
CA ALA A 86 -0.52 -5.48 22.41
C ALA A 86 -0.16 -4.37 21.42
N ALA A 87 -1.03 -3.37 21.21
CA ALA A 87 -0.74 -2.21 20.36
C ALA A 87 0.46 -1.41 20.89
N LYS A 88 0.54 -1.19 22.19
CA LYS A 88 1.69 -0.54 22.84
C LYS A 88 2.98 -1.32 22.62
N GLU A 89 2.95 -2.63 22.86
CA GLU A 89 4.14 -3.46 22.68
C GLU A 89 4.56 -3.52 21.20
N GLY A 90 3.60 -3.68 20.29
CA GLY A 90 3.86 -3.65 18.87
C GLY A 90 4.49 -2.32 18.40
N ALA A 91 3.99 -1.19 18.91
CA ALA A 91 4.60 0.12 18.63
C ALA A 91 6.04 0.22 19.15
N ARG A 92 6.34 -0.33 20.33
CA ARG A 92 7.72 -0.38 20.85
C ARG A 92 8.62 -1.25 19.97
N VAL A 93 8.12 -2.39 19.51
CA VAL A 93 8.85 -3.29 18.58
C VAL A 93 9.13 -2.57 17.27
N ALA A 94 8.13 -1.89 16.70
CA ALA A 94 8.30 -1.08 15.49
C ALA A 94 9.40 -0.01 15.66
N LEU A 95 9.43 0.71 16.78
CA LEU A 95 10.46 1.72 17.07
C LEU A 95 11.88 1.11 17.17
N LYS A 96 12.03 -0.15 17.57
CA LYS A 96 13.33 -0.83 17.61
C LYS A 96 13.88 -1.12 16.21
N ARG A 97 13.02 -1.29 15.21
CA ARG A 97 13.41 -1.53 13.80
C ARG A 97 13.89 -0.25 13.10
N LEU A 98 13.50 0.90 13.61
CA LEU A 98 13.78 2.19 12.99
C LEU A 98 15.15 2.73 13.46
N SER A 99 15.84 3.40 12.52
CA SER A 99 17.14 4.04 12.78
C SER A 99 16.96 5.45 13.35
N SER A 100 18.05 6.00 13.86
CA SER A 100 18.08 7.37 14.41
C SER A 100 17.65 8.45 13.43
N ASP A 101 17.87 8.21 12.13
CA ASP A 101 17.61 9.19 11.06
C ASP A 101 16.20 9.06 10.46
N ASP A 102 15.45 8.01 10.81
CA ASP A 102 14.06 7.89 10.40
C ASP A 102 13.21 8.94 11.09
N THR A 103 12.22 9.45 10.38
CA THR A 103 11.21 10.37 10.92
C THR A 103 9.99 9.58 11.38
N VAL A 104 9.57 9.82 12.62
CA VAL A 104 8.47 9.07 13.23
C VAL A 104 7.49 10.03 13.90
N SER A 105 6.21 9.77 13.75
CA SER A 105 5.13 10.36 14.52
C SER A 105 4.24 9.29 15.14
N LEU A 106 3.58 9.63 16.24
CA LEU A 106 2.57 8.79 16.89
C LEU A 106 1.27 9.58 16.95
N VAL A 107 0.24 9.04 16.34
CA VAL A 107 -1.14 9.55 16.37
C VAL A 107 -2.01 8.50 17.04
N SER A 108 -2.86 8.91 17.96
CA SER A 108 -3.93 8.07 18.49
C SER A 108 -5.29 8.65 18.15
N TYR A 109 -6.28 7.79 18.00
CA TYR A 109 -7.63 8.25 17.69
C TYR A 109 -8.70 7.40 18.37
N ASN A 110 -9.80 8.05 18.71
CA ASN A 110 -11.10 7.48 19.02
C ASN A 110 -12.18 8.34 18.34
N HIS A 111 -13.08 9.02 19.04
CA HIS A 111 -13.91 10.11 18.48
C HIS A 111 -13.11 11.40 18.25
N ASP A 112 -12.01 11.56 18.96
CA ASP A 112 -11.02 12.63 18.78
C ASP A 112 -9.71 12.09 18.21
N VAL A 113 -8.86 12.98 17.73
CA VAL A 113 -7.54 12.65 17.19
C VAL A 113 -6.48 13.42 17.96
N ASP A 114 -5.53 12.70 18.53
CA ASP A 114 -4.42 13.28 19.28
C ASP A 114 -3.08 12.97 18.60
N VAL A 115 -2.30 14.00 18.30
CA VAL A 115 -0.90 13.86 17.92
C VAL A 115 -0.09 13.68 19.20
N MET A 116 0.11 12.43 19.59
CA MET A 116 0.83 12.07 20.82
C MET A 116 2.31 12.44 20.76
N SER A 117 2.90 12.32 19.57
CA SER A 117 4.23 12.78 19.27
C SER A 117 4.28 13.26 17.81
N PRO A 118 4.55 14.55 17.54
CA PRO A 118 4.65 15.06 16.18
C PRO A 118 5.82 14.45 15.43
N ALA A 119 5.76 14.50 14.09
CA ALA A 119 6.79 13.97 13.21
C ALA A 119 8.15 14.63 13.52
N ALA A 120 9.14 13.81 13.80
CA ALA A 120 10.50 14.25 14.08
C ALA A 120 11.51 13.11 13.83
N PRO A 121 12.79 13.42 13.55
CA PRO A 121 13.84 12.41 13.51
C PRO A 121 13.91 11.63 14.83
N LEU A 122 13.99 10.30 14.73
CA LEU A 122 13.88 9.41 15.90
C LEU A 122 14.98 9.65 16.95
N ARG A 123 16.17 10.11 16.54
CA ARG A 123 17.22 10.54 17.47
C ARG A 123 16.80 11.63 18.45
N ASN A 124 15.78 12.45 18.05
CA ASN A 124 15.31 13.58 18.86
C ASN A 124 13.98 13.28 19.58
N SER A 125 13.30 12.18 19.25
CA SER A 125 11.93 11.92 19.69
C SER A 125 11.71 10.56 20.35
N ARG A 126 12.70 9.66 20.34
CA ARG A 126 12.55 8.28 20.81
C ARG A 126 11.98 8.18 22.23
N GLU A 127 12.53 8.94 23.18
CA GLU A 127 12.07 8.91 24.58
C GLU A 127 10.63 9.40 24.70
N LYS A 128 10.32 10.52 24.04
CA LYS A 128 8.96 11.09 24.01
C LYS A 128 7.94 10.13 23.37
N LEU A 129 8.33 9.42 22.32
CA LEU A 129 7.50 8.40 21.67
C LEU A 129 7.21 7.24 22.65
N LEU A 130 8.21 6.75 23.37
CA LEU A 130 8.03 5.68 24.34
C LEU A 130 7.13 6.12 25.50
N GLU A 131 7.33 7.31 26.04
CA GLU A 131 6.45 7.88 27.06
C GLU A 131 5.01 8.05 26.54
N ALA A 132 4.85 8.57 25.31
CA ALA A 132 3.53 8.73 24.69
C ALA A 132 2.80 7.40 24.49
N ILE A 133 3.51 6.34 24.07
CA ILE A 133 2.95 4.98 23.97
C ILE A 133 2.43 4.50 25.33
N ASP A 134 3.17 4.77 26.41
CA ASP A 134 2.78 4.34 27.76
C ASP A 134 1.51 5.01 28.25
N THR A 135 1.22 6.24 27.79
CA THR A 135 0.02 7.00 28.19
C THR A 135 -1.26 6.57 27.46
N LEU A 136 -1.17 5.81 26.36
CA LEU A 136 -2.34 5.38 25.58
C LEU A 136 -3.36 4.66 26.47
N LYS A 137 -4.62 5.08 26.38
CA LYS A 137 -5.76 4.48 27.09
C LYS A 137 -6.92 4.34 26.13
N ALA A 138 -7.57 3.19 26.15
CA ALA A 138 -8.69 2.91 25.26
C ALA A 138 -10.00 3.41 25.87
N ASP A 139 -10.73 4.25 25.11
CA ASP A 139 -12.07 4.73 25.43
C ASP A 139 -12.78 5.30 24.17
N GLY A 140 -14.09 5.55 24.26
CA GLY A 140 -14.87 6.24 23.23
C GLY A 140 -15.17 5.40 21.98
N THR A 141 -15.45 6.09 20.88
CA THR A 141 -15.87 5.56 19.58
C THR A 141 -14.73 5.60 18.55
N THR A 142 -14.97 5.25 17.28
CA THR A 142 -13.90 4.97 16.29
C THR A 142 -13.98 5.94 15.10
N GLY A 143 -13.18 7.00 15.11
CA GLY A 143 -13.03 7.99 14.05
C GLY A 143 -11.87 7.68 13.08
N LEU A 144 -11.86 6.51 12.48
CA LEU A 144 -10.76 5.97 11.68
C LEU A 144 -10.29 6.92 10.57
N TYR A 145 -11.22 7.52 9.82
CA TYR A 145 -10.89 8.46 8.74
C TYR A 145 -10.04 9.63 9.23
N ALA A 146 -10.43 10.24 10.37
CA ALA A 146 -9.73 11.37 10.95
C ALA A 146 -8.33 10.98 11.43
N GLY A 147 -8.20 9.80 12.05
CA GLY A 147 -6.90 9.25 12.46
C GLY A 147 -5.94 9.06 11.29
N VAL A 148 -6.40 8.42 10.20
CA VAL A 148 -5.58 8.21 8.98
C VAL A 148 -5.22 9.53 8.31
N LYS A 149 -6.18 10.47 8.21
CA LYS A 149 -5.96 11.80 7.64
C LYS A 149 -4.87 12.55 8.41
N GLU A 150 -4.91 12.52 9.74
CA GLU A 150 -3.89 13.16 10.58
C GLU A 150 -2.54 12.45 10.46
N GLY A 151 -2.51 11.12 10.47
CA GLY A 151 -1.28 10.36 10.21
C GLY A 151 -0.64 10.75 8.86
N GLY A 152 -1.47 10.87 7.82
CA GLY A 152 -1.03 11.34 6.51
C GLY A 152 -0.45 12.76 6.55
N ARG A 153 -1.07 13.68 7.32
CA ARG A 153 -0.57 15.04 7.52
C ARG A 153 0.80 15.06 8.20
N GLN A 154 1.00 14.21 9.22
CA GLN A 154 2.28 14.09 9.89
C GLN A 154 3.39 13.59 8.95
N VAL A 155 3.08 12.61 8.10
CA VAL A 155 4.03 12.13 7.09
C VAL A 155 4.31 13.21 6.04
N GLU A 156 3.29 13.97 5.61
CA GLU A 156 3.39 14.98 4.57
C GLU A 156 4.40 16.10 4.91
N GLU A 157 4.59 16.42 6.21
CA GLU A 157 5.56 17.42 6.66
C GLU A 157 7.02 17.08 6.30
N PHE A 158 7.33 15.78 6.10
CA PHE A 158 8.67 15.30 5.81
C PHE A 158 8.73 14.42 4.55
N VAL A 159 7.73 14.53 3.67
CA VAL A 159 7.75 13.80 2.39
C VAL A 159 8.97 14.17 1.59
N SER A 160 9.66 13.17 1.10
CA SER A 160 10.78 13.30 0.19
C SER A 160 10.82 12.10 -0.74
N ASP A 161 11.22 12.31 -1.99
CA ASP A 161 11.40 11.23 -2.98
C ASP A 161 12.52 10.25 -2.55
N ASN A 162 13.36 10.64 -1.60
CA ASN A 162 14.41 9.81 -1.04
C ASN A 162 13.98 8.99 0.17
N ASN A 163 12.76 9.21 0.68
CA ASN A 163 12.24 8.51 1.86
C ASN A 163 11.15 7.51 1.49
N ILE A 164 10.98 6.50 2.32
CA ILE A 164 9.78 5.66 2.31
C ILE A 164 8.75 6.37 3.18
N ASN A 165 7.68 6.90 2.57
CA ASN A 165 6.65 7.67 3.27
C ASN A 165 5.45 6.76 3.54
N ARG A 166 5.14 6.52 4.82
CA ARG A 166 4.13 5.53 5.19
C ARG A 166 3.29 5.93 6.39
N VAL A 167 2.00 5.60 6.34
CA VAL A 167 1.12 5.52 7.49
C VAL A 167 0.92 4.05 7.83
N VAL A 168 1.10 3.67 9.09
CA VAL A 168 0.77 2.34 9.61
C VAL A 168 -0.40 2.49 10.56
N LEU A 169 -1.57 2.04 10.11
CA LEU A 169 -2.82 2.09 10.85
C LEU A 169 -3.07 0.79 11.58
N LEU A 170 -3.31 0.86 12.88
CA LEU A 170 -3.80 -0.24 13.70
C LEU A 170 -5.21 0.05 14.20
N SER A 171 -6.15 -0.84 13.93
CA SER A 171 -7.55 -0.75 14.40
C SER A 171 -8.15 -2.14 14.63
N ASP A 172 -9.01 -2.25 15.64
CA ASP A 172 -9.82 -3.43 15.90
C ASP A 172 -11.31 -3.18 15.67
N GLY A 173 -11.66 -1.97 15.24
CA GLY A 173 -13.03 -1.50 15.26
C GLY A 173 -13.65 -1.22 13.91
N LEU A 174 -14.98 -1.08 13.98
CA LEU A 174 -15.78 -0.55 12.91
C LEU A 174 -15.74 0.97 12.97
N ALA A 175 -15.31 1.62 11.88
CA ALA A 175 -15.41 3.06 11.77
C ALA A 175 -16.88 3.49 11.93
N ASN A 176 -17.17 4.29 12.96
CA ASN A 176 -18.52 4.73 13.31
C ASN A 176 -18.64 6.24 13.54
N VAL A 177 -17.54 6.98 13.35
CA VAL A 177 -17.49 8.45 13.41
C VAL A 177 -16.87 8.99 12.13
N GLY A 178 -17.56 9.95 11.51
CA GLY A 178 -17.14 10.58 10.26
C GLY A 178 -17.31 9.66 9.03
N PRO A 179 -16.56 9.92 7.94
CA PRO A 179 -16.58 9.08 6.75
C PRO A 179 -16.15 7.65 7.10
N SER A 180 -17.01 6.68 6.76
CA SER A 180 -16.88 5.29 7.22
C SER A 180 -17.18 4.25 6.13
N THR A 181 -17.41 4.71 4.89
CA THR A 181 -17.62 3.80 3.77
C THR A 181 -16.30 3.38 3.12
N PRO A 182 -16.20 2.16 2.55
CA PRO A 182 -15.02 1.73 1.82
C PRO A 182 -14.61 2.68 0.68
N GLY A 183 -15.58 3.32 0.02
CA GLY A 183 -15.34 4.30 -1.05
C GLY A 183 -14.65 5.57 -0.55
N GLU A 184 -15.10 6.12 0.59
CA GLU A 184 -14.51 7.31 1.21
C GLU A 184 -13.08 7.06 1.69
N LEU A 185 -12.83 5.88 2.26
CA LEU A 185 -11.49 5.49 2.70
C LEU A 185 -10.55 5.23 1.51
N ALA A 186 -11.06 4.61 0.44
CA ALA A 186 -10.29 4.45 -0.80
C ALA A 186 -9.94 5.82 -1.41
N GLU A 187 -10.85 6.81 -1.37
CA GLU A 187 -10.56 8.17 -1.83
C GLU A 187 -9.47 8.85 -0.99
N LEU A 188 -9.50 8.67 0.34
CA LEU A 188 -8.42 9.13 1.21
C LEU A 188 -7.09 8.43 0.86
N GLY A 189 -7.13 7.11 0.64
CA GLY A 189 -5.96 6.35 0.19
C GLY A 189 -5.36 6.89 -1.10
N ARG A 190 -6.20 7.15 -2.13
CA ARG A 190 -5.75 7.75 -3.40
C ARG A 190 -5.11 9.13 -3.21
N LYS A 191 -5.69 9.97 -2.36
CA LYS A 191 -5.13 11.30 -2.04
C LYS A 191 -3.76 11.20 -1.39
N LEU A 192 -3.56 10.25 -0.49
CA LEU A 192 -2.26 10.00 0.12
C LEU A 192 -1.27 9.42 -0.89
N ALA A 193 -1.71 8.45 -1.71
CA ALA A 193 -0.90 7.88 -2.78
C ALA A 193 -0.40 8.93 -3.78
N SER A 194 -1.25 9.90 -4.16
CA SER A 194 -0.86 10.99 -5.07
C SER A 194 0.23 11.91 -4.50
N LYS A 195 0.48 11.84 -3.18
CA LYS A 195 1.56 12.53 -2.46
C LYS A 195 2.75 11.62 -2.16
N GLY A 196 2.77 10.41 -2.73
CA GLY A 196 3.82 9.42 -2.47
C GLY A 196 3.74 8.78 -1.07
N ILE A 197 2.57 8.80 -0.42
CA ILE A 197 2.35 8.23 0.92
C ILE A 197 1.52 6.95 0.80
N SER A 198 2.04 5.83 1.25
CA SER A 198 1.30 4.57 1.36
C SER A 198 0.68 4.40 2.74
N VAL A 199 -0.45 3.67 2.82
CA VAL A 199 -1.13 3.35 4.08
C VAL A 199 -1.18 1.84 4.26
N SER A 200 -0.39 1.30 5.17
CA SER A 200 -0.54 -0.08 5.62
C SER A 200 -1.58 -0.15 6.73
N THR A 201 -2.46 -1.15 6.65
CA THR A 201 -3.53 -1.33 7.63
C THR A 201 -3.40 -2.67 8.33
N ILE A 202 -3.55 -2.66 9.64
CA ILE A 202 -3.50 -3.84 10.50
C ILE A 202 -4.83 -3.95 11.23
N GLY A 203 -5.62 -4.97 10.86
CA GLY A 203 -6.89 -5.27 11.50
C GLY A 203 -6.70 -6.26 12.64
N LEU A 204 -7.14 -5.92 13.85
CA LEU A 204 -6.97 -6.71 15.06
C LEU A 204 -8.29 -7.34 15.52
N GLY A 205 -8.35 -8.68 15.57
CA GLY A 205 -9.54 -9.44 15.94
C GLY A 205 -10.52 -9.63 14.79
N LEU A 206 -11.62 -10.35 15.03
CA LEU A 206 -12.58 -10.75 13.99
C LEU A 206 -13.65 -9.70 13.69
N ASP A 207 -13.76 -8.66 14.50
CA ASP A 207 -14.90 -7.72 14.47
C ASP A 207 -14.63 -6.44 13.66
N TYR A 208 -13.44 -6.28 13.06
CA TYR A 208 -13.11 -5.10 12.27
C TYR A 208 -13.69 -5.12 10.86
N ASN A 209 -13.77 -3.97 10.20
CA ASN A 209 -14.23 -3.86 8.83
C ASN A 209 -13.09 -4.14 7.83
N GLU A 210 -12.93 -5.40 7.42
CA GLU A 210 -11.89 -5.86 6.51
C GLU A 210 -11.96 -5.15 5.15
N ASP A 211 -13.14 -5.06 4.53
CA ASP A 211 -13.32 -4.44 3.20
C ASP A 211 -12.87 -2.97 3.21
N LEU A 212 -13.18 -2.24 4.27
CA LEU A 212 -12.79 -0.85 4.44
C LEU A 212 -11.26 -0.70 4.55
N MET A 213 -10.62 -1.49 5.40
CA MET A 213 -9.18 -1.41 5.62
C MET A 213 -8.37 -1.91 4.43
N GLN A 214 -8.84 -2.99 3.79
CA GLN A 214 -8.23 -3.53 2.59
C GLN A 214 -8.29 -2.53 1.42
N ARG A 215 -9.44 -1.85 1.21
CA ARG A 215 -9.58 -0.83 0.17
C ARG A 215 -8.74 0.40 0.41
N LEU A 216 -8.63 0.86 1.66
CA LEU A 216 -7.74 1.95 2.03
C LEU A 216 -6.28 1.61 1.68
N ALA A 217 -5.81 0.44 2.10
CA ALA A 217 -4.46 -0.03 1.82
C ALA A 217 -4.21 -0.19 0.31
N ALA A 218 -5.11 -0.87 -0.40
CA ALA A 218 -4.99 -1.10 -1.85
C ALA A 218 -4.96 0.21 -2.64
N ALA A 219 -5.79 1.20 -2.27
CA ALA A 219 -5.85 2.50 -2.94
C ALA A 219 -4.62 3.37 -2.70
N SER A 220 -3.78 3.03 -1.72
CA SER A 220 -2.56 3.77 -1.38
C SER A 220 -1.26 2.97 -1.59
N ASP A 221 -1.32 1.82 -2.26
CA ASP A 221 -0.19 0.90 -2.45
C ASP A 221 0.45 0.40 -1.15
N GLY A 222 -0.33 0.36 -0.07
CA GLY A 222 0.06 -0.23 1.19
C GLY A 222 -0.30 -1.71 1.29
N ASN A 223 0.01 -2.31 2.44
CA ASN A 223 -0.34 -3.68 2.76
C ASN A 223 -1.55 -3.72 3.69
N HIS A 224 -2.35 -4.78 3.60
CA HIS A 224 -3.37 -5.10 4.60
C HIS A 224 -3.00 -6.40 5.28
N VAL A 225 -3.00 -6.41 6.61
CA VAL A 225 -2.69 -7.58 7.42
C VAL A 225 -3.78 -7.78 8.45
N PHE A 226 -4.27 -9.01 8.56
CA PHE A 226 -5.17 -9.44 9.62
C PHE A 226 -4.39 -10.08 10.77
N VAL A 227 -4.71 -9.72 11.99
CA VAL A 227 -4.13 -10.25 13.22
C VAL A 227 -5.25 -10.80 14.10
N GLU A 228 -5.36 -12.12 14.18
CA GLU A 228 -6.41 -12.77 14.93
C GLU A 228 -6.21 -12.60 16.44
N ARG A 229 -4.99 -12.83 16.92
CA ARG A 229 -4.66 -12.80 18.36
C ARG A 229 -3.81 -11.57 18.68
N PRO A 230 -4.17 -10.78 19.70
CA PRO A 230 -3.36 -9.62 20.11
C PRO A 230 -1.88 -9.96 20.36
N SER A 231 -1.59 -11.16 20.86
CA SER A 231 -0.22 -11.62 21.09
C SER A 231 0.69 -11.62 19.85
N ASP A 232 0.10 -11.77 18.67
CA ASP A 232 0.86 -11.90 17.41
C ASP A 232 1.18 -10.52 16.80
N LEU A 233 0.58 -9.45 17.33
CA LEU A 233 0.69 -8.10 16.79
C LEU A 233 2.12 -7.58 16.77
N ALA A 234 2.91 -7.88 17.80
CA ALA A 234 4.31 -7.44 17.87
C ALA A 234 5.16 -8.05 16.74
N GLU A 235 4.96 -9.34 16.44
CA GLU A 235 5.63 -10.03 15.32
C GLU A 235 5.18 -9.48 13.97
N ILE A 236 3.89 -9.21 13.81
CA ILE A 236 3.33 -8.62 12.59
C ILE A 236 3.91 -7.22 12.34
N LEU A 237 3.97 -6.39 13.38
CA LEU A 237 4.58 -5.06 13.27
C LEU A 237 6.08 -5.14 12.99
N ASP A 238 6.78 -6.09 13.62
CA ASP A 238 8.20 -6.35 13.34
C ASP A 238 8.42 -6.65 11.84
N ARG A 239 7.58 -7.49 11.26
CA ARG A 239 7.62 -7.84 9.83
C ARG A 239 7.21 -6.67 8.95
N GLU A 240 6.09 -5.99 9.22
CA GLU A 240 5.61 -4.86 8.42
C GLU A 240 6.64 -3.73 8.37
N PHE A 241 7.30 -3.43 9.50
CA PHE A 241 8.39 -2.46 9.53
C PHE A 241 9.66 -3.00 8.88
N GLY A 242 9.94 -4.29 8.95
CA GLY A 242 11.02 -4.95 8.21
C GLY A 242 10.80 -4.82 6.70
N ASP A 243 9.60 -5.13 6.22
CA ASP A 243 9.21 -5.03 4.80
C ASP A 243 9.20 -3.57 4.32
N ALA A 244 8.74 -2.62 5.17
CA ALA A 244 8.82 -1.19 4.88
C ALA A 244 10.26 -0.73 4.62
N LEU A 245 11.25 -1.38 5.24
CA LEU A 245 12.66 -1.06 5.08
C LEU A 245 13.29 -1.72 3.84
N SER A 246 12.59 -2.63 3.19
CA SER A 246 13.08 -3.46 2.09
C SER A 246 12.53 -3.05 0.71
N VAL A 247 12.23 -1.76 0.50
CA VAL A 247 11.74 -1.28 -0.81
C VAL A 247 12.83 -1.44 -1.86
N SER A 248 12.51 -2.18 -2.94
CA SER A 248 13.41 -2.43 -4.06
C SER A 248 13.25 -1.43 -5.21
N ALA A 249 12.03 -0.95 -5.43
CA ALA A 249 11.73 0.02 -6.48
C ALA A 249 10.62 0.97 -6.07
N ARG A 250 10.65 2.20 -6.59
CA ARG A 250 9.67 3.26 -6.34
C ARG A 250 9.24 3.91 -7.64
N ASP A 251 8.11 4.62 -7.62
CA ASP A 251 7.57 5.40 -8.74
C ASP A 251 7.49 4.61 -10.05
N ILE A 252 7.04 3.35 -9.94
CA ILE A 252 6.97 2.43 -11.06
C ILE A 252 5.78 2.83 -11.95
N THR A 253 6.03 3.07 -13.22
CA THR A 253 4.98 3.28 -14.22
C THR A 253 4.91 2.08 -15.15
N ILE A 254 3.73 1.43 -15.20
CA ILE A 254 3.44 0.34 -16.13
C ILE A 254 2.60 0.90 -17.27
N ILE A 255 3.07 0.72 -18.48
CA ILE A 255 2.36 1.09 -19.69
C ILE A 255 2.03 -0.19 -20.47
N ILE A 256 0.74 -0.37 -20.79
CA ILE A 256 0.25 -1.48 -21.59
C ILE A 256 -0.30 -0.89 -22.89
N GLU A 257 0.24 -1.29 -24.03
CA GLU A 257 -0.29 -0.93 -25.35
C GLU A 257 -0.99 -2.16 -25.96
N CYS A 258 -2.29 -2.05 -26.13
CA CYS A 258 -3.10 -3.10 -26.75
C CYS A 258 -2.94 -3.03 -28.28
N LYS A 259 -2.61 -4.15 -28.90
CA LYS A 259 -2.43 -4.29 -30.35
C LYS A 259 -3.47 -5.26 -30.92
N LEU A 260 -3.47 -5.42 -32.24
CA LEU A 260 -4.31 -6.39 -32.97
C LEU A 260 -5.81 -6.22 -32.72
N GLY A 261 -6.26 -5.01 -32.41
CA GLY A 261 -7.69 -4.70 -32.20
C GLY A 261 -8.24 -5.01 -30.80
N PHE A 262 -7.40 -5.45 -29.88
CA PHE A 262 -7.80 -5.52 -28.47
C PHE A 262 -8.00 -4.13 -27.89
N LYS A 263 -9.07 -3.94 -27.10
CA LYS A 263 -9.37 -2.66 -26.46
C LYS A 263 -9.46 -2.84 -24.95
N PRO A 264 -8.69 -2.10 -24.15
CA PRO A 264 -8.83 -2.12 -22.72
C PRO A 264 -10.15 -1.47 -22.30
N THR A 265 -10.89 -2.12 -21.43
CA THR A 265 -12.22 -1.66 -20.98
C THR A 265 -12.24 -1.30 -19.51
N ARG A 266 -11.47 -2.01 -18.68
CA ARG A 266 -11.45 -1.80 -17.24
C ARG A 266 -10.15 -2.28 -16.61
N ILE A 267 -9.69 -1.54 -15.60
CA ILE A 267 -8.62 -1.93 -14.71
C ILE A 267 -9.25 -2.48 -13.43
N LEU A 268 -8.80 -3.62 -12.95
CA LEU A 268 -9.36 -4.30 -11.78
C LEU A 268 -8.38 -4.25 -10.60
N GLY A 269 -8.94 -3.97 -9.42
CA GLY A 269 -8.21 -4.00 -8.14
C GLY A 269 -7.27 -2.83 -7.89
N ARG A 270 -7.17 -1.88 -8.86
CA ARG A 270 -6.22 -0.77 -8.77
C ARG A 270 -6.66 0.39 -9.66
N ASP A 271 -6.21 1.59 -9.32
CA ASP A 271 -6.43 2.79 -10.13
C ASP A 271 -5.42 2.90 -11.27
N GLY A 272 -5.86 3.48 -12.37
CA GLY A 272 -5.07 3.75 -13.56
C GLY A 272 -5.89 4.49 -14.60
N SER A 273 -5.28 4.83 -15.73
CA SER A 273 -5.95 5.49 -16.85
C SER A 273 -5.97 4.62 -18.08
N ILE A 274 -7.08 4.69 -18.82
CA ILE A 274 -7.25 4.10 -20.14
C ILE A 274 -7.42 5.25 -21.13
N ASP A 275 -6.54 5.31 -22.13
CA ASP A 275 -6.60 6.27 -23.22
C ASP A 275 -6.46 5.53 -24.54
N GLY A 276 -7.59 5.36 -25.22
CA GLY A 276 -7.67 4.57 -26.44
C GLY A 276 -7.26 3.11 -26.24
N ASP A 277 -6.13 2.71 -26.82
CA ASP A 277 -5.54 1.36 -26.71
C ASP A 277 -4.44 1.27 -25.66
N LYS A 278 -4.21 2.35 -24.91
CA LYS A 278 -3.14 2.46 -23.91
C LYS A 278 -3.70 2.47 -22.48
N VAL A 279 -3.11 1.65 -21.63
CA VAL A 279 -3.36 1.66 -20.17
C VAL A 279 -2.11 2.15 -19.47
N THR A 280 -2.26 3.08 -18.54
CA THR A 280 -1.17 3.57 -17.69
C THR A 280 -1.51 3.37 -16.23
N LEU A 281 -0.61 2.74 -15.50
CA LEU A 281 -0.72 2.42 -14.08
C LEU A 281 0.50 2.94 -13.35
N LYS A 282 0.31 3.42 -12.13
CA LYS A 282 1.40 3.84 -11.24
C LYS A 282 1.39 2.98 -9.99
N LEU A 283 2.58 2.61 -9.55
CA LEU A 283 2.84 1.93 -8.29
C LEU A 283 3.84 2.77 -7.51
N ASN A 284 3.50 3.16 -6.29
CA ASN A 284 4.37 3.99 -5.46
C ASN A 284 5.65 3.23 -5.07
N GLN A 285 5.51 1.94 -4.76
CA GLN A 285 6.63 1.14 -4.30
C GLN A 285 6.42 -0.36 -4.52
N LEU A 286 7.54 -1.09 -4.62
CA LEU A 286 7.59 -2.55 -4.61
C LEU A 286 8.66 -2.97 -3.60
N GLN A 287 8.29 -3.83 -2.66
CA GLN A 287 9.19 -4.40 -1.67
C GLN A 287 9.96 -5.60 -2.26
N VAL A 288 11.10 -5.90 -1.67
CA VAL A 288 11.89 -7.11 -1.99
C VAL A 288 11.04 -8.36 -1.71
N ASP A 289 11.12 -9.34 -2.60
CA ASP A 289 10.37 -10.59 -2.55
C ASP A 289 8.83 -10.45 -2.55
N HIS A 290 8.30 -9.25 -2.75
CA HIS A 290 6.87 -9.02 -2.91
C HIS A 290 6.47 -8.98 -4.38
N GLU A 291 5.24 -9.41 -4.63
CA GLU A 291 4.61 -9.39 -5.95
C GLU A 291 3.44 -8.42 -5.96
N ARG A 292 3.28 -7.71 -7.06
CA ARG A 292 2.12 -6.84 -7.31
C ARG A 292 1.42 -7.27 -8.59
N TYR A 293 0.13 -7.54 -8.47
CA TYR A 293 -0.71 -7.93 -9.59
C TYR A 293 -1.51 -6.76 -10.12
N VAL A 294 -1.64 -6.74 -11.43
CA VAL A 294 -2.55 -5.85 -12.15
C VAL A 294 -3.38 -6.71 -13.09
N VAL A 295 -4.67 -6.50 -13.09
CA VAL A 295 -5.58 -7.19 -14.01
C VAL A 295 -6.30 -6.15 -14.86
N VAL A 296 -6.22 -6.31 -16.18
CA VAL A 296 -6.90 -5.45 -17.15
C VAL A 296 -7.89 -6.30 -17.93
N GLU A 297 -9.14 -5.87 -17.97
CA GLU A 297 -10.16 -6.43 -18.83
C GLU A 297 -10.00 -5.84 -20.23
N LEU A 298 -9.85 -6.72 -21.22
CA LEU A 298 -9.71 -6.39 -22.61
C LEU A 298 -10.92 -6.93 -23.39
N GLN A 299 -11.43 -6.14 -24.30
CA GLN A 299 -12.38 -6.61 -25.30
C GLN A 299 -11.59 -7.17 -26.49
N ALA A 300 -11.88 -8.42 -26.86
CA ALA A 300 -11.30 -9.03 -28.03
C ALA A 300 -11.86 -8.43 -29.32
N PRO A 301 -11.06 -8.34 -30.41
CA PRO A 301 -11.56 -7.88 -31.69
C PRO A 301 -12.61 -8.84 -32.26
N GLU A 302 -13.55 -8.30 -33.02
CA GLU A 302 -14.45 -9.12 -33.82
C GLU A 302 -13.65 -9.89 -34.86
N GLY A 303 -13.87 -11.21 -34.94
CA GLY A 303 -13.21 -12.03 -35.94
C GLY A 303 -13.63 -11.58 -37.34
N ARG A 304 -12.67 -11.29 -38.18
CA ARG A 304 -12.95 -11.21 -39.65
C ARG A 304 -13.19 -12.64 -40.10
N GLY A 305 -14.43 -12.92 -40.50
CA GLY A 305 -14.82 -14.20 -41.10
C GLY A 305 -14.03 -14.53 -42.35
#